data_af74d05e7f8e9419b8f6523537e5d364
#
_entry.id   af74d05e7f8e9419b8f6523537e5d364
#
_cell.length_a   1.000
_cell.length_b   1.000
_cell.length_c   1.000
_cell.angle_alpha   90.00
_cell.angle_beta   90.00
_cell.angle_gamma   90.00
#
_symmetry.space_group_name_H-M   'P 1'
#
loop_
_entity.id
_entity.type
_entity.pdbx_description
1 polymer ?
#
loop_
_entity_poly.entity_id
_entity_poly.type
_entity_poly.pdbx_seq_one_letter_code
_entity_poly.pdbx_strand_id
1 'polypeptide(L)'
;INVSVNVDSNMFENNVYEIVLTIAAHATVDEETAFLLELEYAGVFTLNCETEHIHPMAYIECPRLLFPFARAILANTTREGGFPPLMLGTVDFVAMFQREMENRATEAEGENAVSEEVSADT
;
A
#
# COMPACT_ATOMS: atom_id res chain seq x y z
N ILE A 1 13.73 10.35 -4.40
CA ILE A 1 12.49 9.66 -4.81
C ILE A 1 11.53 9.64 -3.64
N ASN A 2 10.31 10.10 -3.86
CA ASN A 2 9.25 10.07 -2.86
C ASN A 2 8.30 8.91 -3.20
N VAL A 3 8.04 8.07 -2.21
CA VAL A 3 7.14 6.92 -2.37
C VAL A 3 6.09 6.95 -1.26
N SER A 4 4.84 6.79 -1.64
CA SER A 4 3.74 6.63 -0.69
C SER A 4 3.01 5.32 -0.92
N VAL A 5 2.52 4.73 0.16
CA VAL A 5 1.80 3.46 0.13
C VAL A 5 0.48 3.64 0.88
N ASN A 6 -0.61 3.27 0.24
CA ASN A 6 -1.96 3.29 0.81
C ASN A 6 -2.60 1.92 0.72
N VAL A 7 -3.41 1.60 1.70
CA VAL A 7 -4.21 0.38 1.71
C VAL A 7 -5.68 0.75 1.87
N ASP A 8 -6.51 0.29 0.95
CA ASP A 8 -7.96 0.46 1.00
C ASP A 8 -8.64 -0.91 1.04
N SER A 9 -9.80 -0.96 1.67
CA SER A 9 -10.58 -2.18 1.79
C SER A 9 -12.02 -1.91 1.38
N ASN A 10 -12.56 -2.75 0.51
CA ASN A 10 -13.96 -2.71 0.10
C ASN A 10 -14.60 -4.04 0.42
N MET A 11 -15.68 -4.02 1.20
CA MET A 11 -16.40 -5.23 1.56
C MET A 11 -17.47 -5.54 0.51
N PHE A 12 -17.47 -6.78 0.04
CA PHE A 12 -18.53 -7.33 -0.79
C PHE A 12 -19.41 -8.23 0.09
N GLU A 13 -20.19 -9.09 -0.51
CA GLU A 13 -21.06 -10.03 0.22
C GLU A 13 -20.26 -11.23 0.72
N ASN A 14 -20.79 -11.89 1.78
CA ASN A 14 -20.27 -13.17 2.27
C ASN A 14 -18.82 -13.15 2.72
N ASN A 15 -18.43 -12.11 3.46
CA ASN A 15 -17.06 -11.96 4.01
C ASN A 15 -15.98 -11.85 2.93
N VAL A 16 -16.34 -11.42 1.73
CA VAL A 16 -15.41 -11.21 0.64
C VAL A 16 -14.98 -9.74 0.66
N TYR A 17 -13.68 -9.52 0.62
CA TYR A 17 -13.10 -8.18 0.66
C TYR A 17 -12.14 -7.98 -0.49
N GLU A 18 -12.23 -6.83 -1.13
CA GLU A 18 -11.20 -6.39 -2.07
C GLU A 18 -10.24 -5.50 -1.31
N ILE A 19 -8.98 -5.87 -1.30
CA ILE A 19 -7.92 -5.09 -0.67
C ILE A 19 -7.08 -4.49 -1.78
N VAL A 20 -6.99 -3.16 -1.78
CA VAL A 20 -6.27 -2.42 -2.82
C VAL A 20 -5.02 -1.81 -2.20
N LEU A 21 -3.87 -2.18 -2.73
CA LEU A 21 -2.59 -1.61 -2.36
C LEU A 21 -2.22 -0.60 -3.44
N THR A 22 -2.16 0.67 -3.06
CA THR A 22 -1.81 1.77 -3.96
C THR A 22 -0.42 2.28 -3.63
N ILE A 23 0.46 2.28 -4.61
CA ILE A 23 1.83 2.78 -4.44
C ILE A 23 2.05 3.87 -5.47
N ALA A 24 2.47 5.04 -5.00
CA ALA A 24 2.81 6.16 -5.85
C ALA A 24 4.28 6.52 -5.66
N ALA A 25 5.01 6.65 -6.76
CA ALA A 25 6.42 7.01 -6.74
C ALA A 25 6.65 8.22 -7.62
N HIS A 26 7.37 9.19 -7.09
CA HIS A 26 7.72 10.41 -7.83
C HIS A 26 9.24 10.61 -7.73
N ALA A 27 9.92 10.51 -8.84
CA ALA A 27 11.36 10.71 -8.92
C ALA A 27 11.67 12.03 -9.59
N THR A 28 12.58 12.78 -8.99
CA THR A 28 13.05 14.05 -9.55
C THR A 28 14.56 14.01 -9.73
N VAL A 29 15.03 14.68 -10.78
CA VAL A 29 16.45 14.90 -11.05
C VAL A 29 16.61 16.38 -11.38
N ASP A 30 17.46 17.07 -10.61
CA ASP A 30 17.69 18.50 -10.77
C ASP A 30 16.38 19.33 -10.77
N GLU A 31 15.50 19.01 -9.82
CA GLU A 31 14.20 19.65 -9.63
C GLU A 31 13.18 19.40 -10.75
N GLU A 32 13.54 18.58 -11.73
CA GLU A 32 12.61 18.18 -12.78
C GLU A 32 12.12 16.76 -12.55
N THR A 33 10.88 16.49 -12.90
CA THR A 33 10.30 15.16 -12.78
C THR A 33 10.95 14.21 -13.78
N ALA A 34 11.62 13.17 -13.28
CA ALA A 34 12.16 12.11 -14.12
C ALA A 34 11.07 11.09 -14.46
N PHE A 35 10.29 10.68 -13.48
CA PHE A 35 9.11 9.84 -13.72
C PHE A 35 8.09 9.98 -12.59
N LEU A 36 6.87 9.70 -12.92
CA LEU A 36 5.76 9.60 -11.99
C LEU A 36 5.09 8.25 -12.25
N LEU A 37 4.93 7.45 -11.21
CA LEU A 37 4.37 6.12 -11.35
C LEU A 37 3.32 5.89 -10.28
N GLU A 38 2.15 5.40 -10.69
CA GLU A 38 1.11 4.98 -9.77
C GLU A 38 0.75 3.53 -10.10
N LEU A 39 0.64 2.73 -9.06
CA LEU A 39 0.24 1.33 -9.17
C LEU A 39 -0.89 1.07 -8.19
N GLU A 40 -1.97 0.50 -8.69
CA GLU A 40 -2.99 -0.11 -7.86
C GLU A 40 -2.94 -1.62 -8.05
N TYR A 41 -2.72 -2.33 -6.99
CA TYR A 41 -2.64 -3.79 -7.02
C TYR A 41 -3.64 -4.34 -6.03
N ALA A 42 -4.66 -5.02 -6.53
CA ALA A 42 -5.77 -5.47 -5.71
C ALA A 42 -5.83 -6.98 -5.63
N GLY A 43 -6.26 -7.47 -4.49
CA GLY A 43 -6.55 -8.87 -4.29
C GLY A 43 -7.92 -9.04 -3.65
N VAL A 44 -8.58 -10.14 -3.95
CA VAL A 44 -9.88 -10.47 -3.36
C VAL A 44 -9.66 -11.58 -2.34
N PHE A 45 -10.11 -11.34 -1.13
CA PHE A 45 -9.89 -12.24 0.00
C PHE A 45 -11.21 -12.58 0.67
N THR A 46 -11.34 -13.80 1.13
CA THR A 46 -12.44 -14.19 2.01
C THR A 46 -11.89 -14.18 3.44
N LEU A 47 -12.45 -13.33 4.28
CA LEU A 47 -11.98 -13.17 5.66
C LEU A 47 -12.98 -13.81 6.62
N ASN A 48 -12.72 -15.07 6.99
CA ASN A 48 -13.53 -15.85 7.92
C ASN A 48 -12.92 -15.76 9.31
N CYS A 49 -13.07 -14.60 9.95
CA CYS A 49 -12.56 -14.38 11.29
C CYS A 49 -13.58 -13.59 12.10
N GLU A 50 -13.32 -13.45 13.37
CA GLU A 50 -14.20 -12.65 14.24
C GLU A 50 -14.16 -11.20 13.80
N THR A 51 -15.26 -10.47 14.02
CA THR A 51 -15.41 -9.08 13.58
C THR A 51 -14.27 -8.20 14.07
N GLU A 52 -13.79 -8.42 15.28
CA GLU A 52 -12.69 -7.65 15.86
C GLU A 52 -11.34 -7.85 15.14
N HIS A 53 -11.20 -8.95 14.38
CA HIS A 53 -9.96 -9.26 13.66
C HIS A 53 -9.99 -8.86 12.19
N ILE A 54 -11.13 -8.39 11.68
CA ILE A 54 -11.27 -8.07 10.26
C ILE A 54 -10.38 -6.91 9.84
N HIS A 55 -10.33 -5.82 10.61
CA HIS A 55 -9.48 -4.69 10.26
C HIS A 55 -8.00 -5.05 10.27
N PRO A 56 -7.45 -5.73 11.30
CA PRO A 56 -6.06 -6.18 11.23
C PRO A 56 -5.79 -7.10 10.07
N MET A 57 -6.70 -8.03 9.76
CA MET A 57 -6.51 -8.91 8.60
C MET A 57 -6.49 -8.12 7.30
N ALA A 58 -7.44 -7.21 7.12
CA ALA A 58 -7.58 -6.44 5.89
C ALA A 58 -6.44 -5.44 5.68
N TYR A 59 -5.89 -4.86 6.74
CA TYR A 59 -4.91 -3.79 6.62
C TYR A 59 -3.47 -4.20 6.96
N ILE A 60 -3.26 -5.40 7.46
CA ILE A 60 -1.93 -5.91 7.79
C ILE A 60 -1.61 -7.16 6.98
N GLU A 61 -2.39 -8.21 7.18
CA GLU A 61 -2.07 -9.52 6.60
C GLU A 61 -2.27 -9.56 5.08
N CYS A 62 -3.38 -9.02 4.59
CA CYS A 62 -3.65 -9.00 3.16
C CYS A 62 -2.63 -8.15 2.38
N PRO A 63 -2.31 -6.91 2.80
CA PRO A 63 -1.29 -6.15 2.10
C PRO A 63 0.08 -6.81 2.12
N ARG A 64 0.42 -7.52 3.19
CA ARG A 64 1.68 -8.27 3.24
C ARG A 64 1.78 -9.32 2.14
N LEU A 65 0.67 -9.94 1.79
CA LEU A 65 0.64 -10.93 0.71
C LEU A 65 0.74 -10.27 -0.66
N LEU A 66 0.18 -9.08 -0.82
CA LEU A 66 0.17 -8.36 -2.08
C LEU A 66 1.49 -7.64 -2.36
N PHE A 67 2.16 -7.18 -1.33
CA PHE A 67 3.31 -6.29 -1.46
C PHE A 67 4.47 -6.84 -2.29
N PRO A 68 4.91 -8.10 -2.14
CA PRO A 68 6.02 -8.61 -2.95
C PRO A 68 5.75 -8.57 -4.45
N PHE A 69 4.51 -8.80 -4.85
CA PHE A 69 4.11 -8.75 -6.25
C PHE A 69 4.08 -7.32 -6.75
N ALA A 70 3.52 -6.41 -5.96
CA ALA A 70 3.49 -4.99 -6.31
C ALA A 70 4.90 -4.43 -6.42
N ARG A 71 5.79 -4.79 -5.50
CA ARG A 71 7.19 -4.38 -5.51
C ARG A 71 7.89 -4.83 -6.81
N ALA A 72 7.64 -6.06 -7.22
CA ALA A 72 8.22 -6.59 -8.45
C ALA A 72 7.73 -5.84 -9.68
N ILE A 73 6.44 -5.49 -9.72
CA ILE A 73 5.87 -4.72 -10.82
C ILE A 73 6.52 -3.35 -10.92
N LEU A 74 6.73 -2.68 -9.79
CA LEU A 74 7.39 -1.37 -9.78
C LEU A 74 8.81 -1.45 -10.32
N ALA A 75 9.57 -2.45 -9.87
CA ALA A 75 10.95 -2.63 -10.33
C ALA A 75 11.00 -2.89 -11.84
N ASN A 76 10.12 -3.73 -12.33
CA ASN A 76 10.06 -4.06 -13.75
C ASN A 76 9.62 -2.89 -14.60
N THR A 77 8.62 -2.15 -14.15
CA THR A 77 8.08 -1.01 -14.90
C THR A 77 9.11 0.10 -15.03
N THR A 78 9.82 0.42 -13.94
CA THR A 78 10.86 1.45 -14.01
C THR A 78 12.01 1.03 -14.88
N ARG A 79 12.43 -0.23 -14.82
CA ARG A 79 13.49 -0.75 -15.67
C ARG A 79 13.09 -0.69 -17.15
N GLU A 80 11.87 -1.08 -17.49
CA GLU A 80 11.38 -1.02 -18.86
C GLU A 80 11.27 0.41 -19.37
N GLY A 81 11.09 1.37 -18.49
CA GLY A 81 11.08 2.78 -18.82
C GLY A 81 12.46 3.39 -19.02
N GLY A 82 13.52 2.60 -18.88
CA GLY A 82 14.89 3.07 -19.07
C GLY A 82 15.57 3.61 -17.82
N PHE A 83 14.96 3.41 -16.65
CA PHE A 83 15.52 3.83 -15.36
C PHE A 83 16.11 2.63 -14.62
N PRO A 84 16.99 2.87 -13.62
CA PRO A 84 17.36 1.81 -12.71
C PRO A 84 16.10 1.26 -12.02
N PRO A 85 16.02 -0.06 -11.78
CA PRO A 85 14.85 -0.64 -11.12
C PRO A 85 14.59 0.00 -9.76
N LEU A 86 13.36 0.42 -9.54
CA LEU A 86 12.95 0.96 -8.24
C LEU A 86 12.64 -0.21 -7.31
N MET A 87 13.52 -0.44 -6.33
CA MET A 87 13.37 -1.51 -5.35
C MET A 87 12.94 -0.89 -4.02
N LEU A 88 11.69 -1.15 -3.62
CA LEU A 88 11.20 -0.66 -2.33
C LEU A 88 11.76 -1.49 -1.18
N GLY A 89 12.06 -0.83 -0.08
CA GLY A 89 12.34 -1.50 1.17
C GLY A 89 11.09 -2.14 1.75
N THR A 90 11.23 -2.79 2.90
CA THR A 90 10.10 -3.40 3.57
C THR A 90 9.15 -2.35 4.14
N VAL A 91 7.85 -2.65 4.08
CA VAL A 91 6.81 -1.80 4.65
C VAL A 91 6.31 -2.42 5.94
N ASP A 92 6.26 -1.63 7.00
CA ASP A 92 5.70 -2.08 8.27
C ASP A 92 4.21 -1.77 8.30
N PHE A 93 3.41 -2.70 7.83
CA PHE A 93 1.95 -2.55 7.79
C PHE A 93 1.33 -2.49 9.19
N VAL A 94 1.95 -3.11 10.18
CA VAL A 94 1.49 -3.02 11.56
C VAL A 94 1.58 -1.59 12.07
N ALA A 95 2.74 -0.94 11.85
CA ALA A 95 2.93 0.45 12.27
C ALA A 95 1.97 1.38 11.55
N MET A 96 1.75 1.18 10.24
CA MET A 96 0.79 1.96 9.47
C MET A 96 -0.61 1.84 10.05
N PHE A 97 -1.05 0.61 10.34
CA PHE A 97 -2.36 0.34 10.89
C PHE A 97 -2.54 0.97 12.27
N GLN A 98 -1.55 0.84 13.15
CA GLN A 98 -1.60 1.43 14.49
C GLN A 98 -1.69 2.95 14.43
N ARG A 99 -0.94 3.56 13.55
CA ARG A 99 -0.94 5.01 13.36
C ARG A 99 -2.30 5.52 12.88
N GLU A 100 -2.89 4.80 11.94
CA GLU A 100 -4.22 5.15 11.43
C GLU A 100 -5.30 4.97 12.50
N MET A 101 -5.21 3.95 13.33
CA MET A 101 -6.15 3.75 14.43
C MET A 101 -6.06 4.89 15.45
N GLU A 102 -4.85 5.35 15.75
CA GLU A 102 -4.65 6.50 16.65
C GLU A 102 -5.24 7.77 16.06
N ASN A 103 -5.04 8.00 14.76
CA ASN A 103 -5.59 9.16 14.07
C ASN A 103 -7.11 9.13 14.06
N ARG A 104 -7.71 7.98 13.85
CA ARG A 104 -9.17 7.82 13.88
C ARG A 104 -9.74 8.08 15.28
N ALA A 105 -9.06 7.61 16.29
CA ALA A 105 -9.49 7.84 17.68
C ALA A 105 -9.44 9.33 18.02
N THR A 106 -8.53 10.08 17.42
CA THR A 106 -8.38 11.51 17.66
C THR A 106 -9.37 12.35 16.84
N GLU A 107 -9.62 11.97 15.60
CA GLU A 107 -10.40 12.77 14.66
C GLU A 107 -11.90 12.48 14.69
N ALA A 108 -12.32 11.38 15.27
CA ALA A 108 -13.72 10.93 15.32
C ALA A 108 -14.36 10.70 13.95
N GLU A 109 -13.62 10.85 12.85
CA GLU A 109 -14.07 10.50 11.51
C GLU A 109 -13.12 9.44 10.95
N GLY A 110 -13.68 8.30 10.56
CA GLY A 110 -12.88 7.23 10.00
C GLY A 110 -12.70 7.34 8.50
N GLU A 111 -11.49 7.19 8.04
CA GLU A 111 -11.20 6.94 6.64
C GLU A 111 -10.89 5.46 6.47
N ASN A 112 -11.17 4.94 5.28
CA ASN A 112 -10.90 3.52 5.00
C ASN A 112 -9.51 3.29 4.43
N ALA A 113 -8.68 4.30 4.38
CA ALA A 113 -7.34 4.23 3.81
C ALA A 113 -6.27 4.35 4.89
N VAL A 114 -5.23 3.54 4.75
CA VAL A 114 -4.03 3.60 5.58
C VAL A 114 -2.87 3.95 4.66
N SER A 115 -2.11 4.97 5.01
CA SER A 115 -1.00 5.40 4.15
C SER A 115 0.26 5.73 4.92
N GLU A 116 1.39 5.55 4.26
CA GLU A 116 2.70 5.87 4.79
C GLU A 116 3.69 6.10 3.65
N GLU A 117 4.67 6.97 3.91
CA GLU A 117 5.80 7.11 3.01
C GLU A 117 6.82 6.00 3.27
N VAL A 118 7.40 5.49 2.22
CA VAL A 118 8.33 4.37 2.27
C VAL A 118 9.65 4.75 1.62
N SER A 119 10.76 4.32 2.24
CA SER A 119 12.08 4.48 1.64
C SER A 119 12.21 3.62 0.39
N ALA A 120 12.81 4.18 -0.65
CA ALA A 120 13.07 3.47 -1.88
C ALA A 120 14.56 3.27 -2.08
N ASP A 121 14.95 2.04 -2.40
CA ASP A 121 16.32 1.68 -2.78
C ASP A 121 16.37 1.53 -4.30
N THR A 122 17.28 2.24 -4.91
CA THR A 122 17.47 2.19 -6.36
C THR A 122 18.88 1.78 -6.71
#